data_b2bfc7065af6b476cd825f88ac57ce75
#
_entry.id   b2bfc7065af6b476cd825f88ac57ce75
#
_cell.length_a   1.000
_cell.length_b   1.000
_cell.length_c   1.000
_cell.angle_alpha   90.00
_cell.angle_beta   90.00
_cell.angle_gamma   90.00
#
_symmetry.space_group_name_H-M   'P 1'
#
loop_
_entity.id
_entity.type
_entity.pdbx_description
1 polymer ?
#
loop_
_entity_poly.entity_id
_entity_poly.type
_entity_poly.pdbx_seq_one_letter_code
_entity_poly.pdbx_strand_id
1 'polypeptide(L)'
;VLVIPGGGYYGIWFDKEGIEVAKWLNSLGISAFVLKHRVPHWESKSCRSKVALNDAQRSIRIIRDNAKKWEINVKNIGVLGFSAGGHLASTLSTHHDNGLYDSNLQIDRISSRPDFSILVYPVITMQDTPYTHNGTKENLLGKMPSEDSINYYSNEMQVKEDTPPAILIHTNQDTGVPPENSIQYYLALRKNNIPAALHIWEGGPHGLGLAKNYDGSFKNWPETVERWMVERAILTYSQN
;
A
#
# COMPACT_ATOMS: atom_id res chain seq x y z
N VAL A 1 2.15 7.36 9.12
CA VAL A 1 2.03 6.36 8.04
C VAL A 1 1.03 5.28 8.44
N LEU A 2 0.07 4.97 7.56
CA LEU A 2 -0.78 3.80 7.68
C LEU A 2 -0.05 2.58 7.12
N VAL A 3 0.25 1.59 7.94
CA VAL A 3 0.93 0.34 7.57
C VAL A 3 -0.11 -0.73 7.29
N ILE A 4 -0.07 -1.33 6.10
CA ILE A 4 -0.99 -2.38 5.64
C ILE A 4 -0.21 -3.67 5.39
N PRO A 5 -0.25 -4.63 6.33
CA PRO A 5 0.41 -5.92 6.15
C PRO A 5 -0.18 -6.74 5.01
N GLY A 6 0.62 -7.63 4.42
CA GLY A 6 0.17 -8.61 3.45
C GLY A 6 -0.63 -9.77 4.07
N GLY A 7 -0.81 -10.82 3.28
CA GLY A 7 -1.53 -12.03 3.68
C GLY A 7 -2.56 -12.51 2.66
N GLY A 8 -2.41 -12.10 1.39
CA GLY A 8 -3.21 -12.61 0.26
C GLY A 8 -4.71 -12.33 0.35
N TYR A 9 -5.16 -11.36 1.13
CA TYR A 9 -6.55 -11.17 1.53
C TYR A 9 -7.20 -12.39 2.20
N TYR A 10 -6.41 -13.39 2.55
CA TYR A 10 -6.82 -14.55 3.34
C TYR A 10 -6.57 -14.34 4.83
N GLY A 11 -5.47 -13.69 5.18
CA GLY A 11 -5.05 -13.37 6.53
C GLY A 11 -4.33 -12.02 6.59
N ILE A 12 -3.66 -11.76 7.72
CA ILE A 12 -2.87 -10.55 7.94
C ILE A 12 -1.58 -10.94 8.65
N TRP A 13 -0.42 -10.65 8.03
CA TRP A 13 0.91 -10.86 8.62
C TRP A 13 1.26 -9.75 9.61
N PHE A 14 0.45 -9.65 10.65
CA PHE A 14 0.37 -8.50 11.54
C PHE A 14 1.69 -8.19 12.28
N ASP A 15 2.44 -9.20 12.70
CA ASP A 15 3.68 -8.99 13.43
C ASP A 15 4.81 -8.53 12.50
N LYS A 16 5.15 -9.35 11.49
CA LYS A 16 6.31 -9.14 10.61
C LYS A 16 6.17 -7.93 9.69
N GLU A 17 5.01 -7.74 9.08
CA GLU A 17 4.74 -6.67 8.11
C GLU A 17 3.92 -5.51 8.70
N GLY A 18 3.55 -5.62 9.99
CA GLY A 18 2.82 -4.60 10.73
C GLY A 18 3.62 -4.03 11.88
N ILE A 19 3.66 -4.75 13.02
CA ILE A 19 4.26 -4.26 14.27
C ILE A 19 5.76 -3.97 14.11
N GLU A 20 6.52 -4.84 13.45
CA GLU A 20 7.96 -4.61 13.24
C GLU A 20 8.21 -3.37 12.38
N VAL A 21 7.39 -3.18 11.34
CA VAL A 21 7.47 -2.02 10.45
C VAL A 21 7.08 -0.74 11.17
N ALA A 22 6.04 -0.77 12.00
CA ALA A 22 5.65 0.36 12.84
C ALA A 22 6.77 0.77 13.81
N LYS A 23 7.46 -0.19 14.42
CA LYS A 23 8.62 0.07 15.28
C LYS A 23 9.78 0.71 14.52
N TRP A 24 10.04 0.27 13.28
CA TRP A 24 11.04 0.89 12.41
C TRP A 24 10.67 2.34 12.08
N LEU A 25 9.44 2.61 11.66
CA LEU A 25 8.97 3.98 11.39
C LEU A 25 9.07 4.86 12.64
N ASN A 26 8.71 4.33 13.81
CA ASN A 26 8.83 5.07 15.07
C ASN A 26 10.29 5.41 15.42
N SER A 27 11.26 4.55 15.08
CA SER A 27 12.69 4.85 15.29
C SER A 27 13.18 6.01 14.39
N LEU A 28 12.46 6.33 13.32
CA LEU A 28 12.68 7.48 12.46
C LEU A 28 11.87 8.73 12.88
N GLY A 29 11.15 8.67 14.00
CA GLY A 29 10.26 9.75 14.44
C GLY A 29 8.93 9.84 13.69
N ILE A 30 8.55 8.80 12.95
CA ILE A 30 7.32 8.75 12.16
C ILE A 30 6.24 8.00 12.94
N SER A 31 5.09 8.64 13.18
CA SER A 31 3.91 7.99 13.75
C SER A 31 3.38 6.93 12.81
N ALA A 32 3.16 5.70 13.30
CA ALA A 32 2.70 4.57 12.51
C ALA A 32 1.41 3.96 13.08
N PHE A 33 0.50 3.60 12.18
CA PHE A 33 -0.79 2.97 12.47
C PHE A 33 -0.89 1.68 11.69
N VAL A 34 -1.01 0.54 12.37
CA VAL A 34 -1.11 -0.77 11.71
C VAL A 34 -2.57 -1.11 11.46
N LEU A 35 -2.92 -1.30 10.20
CA LEU A 35 -4.29 -1.61 9.80
C LEU A 35 -4.59 -3.12 9.94
N LYS A 36 -5.54 -3.44 10.81
CA LYS A 36 -6.18 -4.75 10.86
C LYS A 36 -7.49 -4.67 10.08
N HIS A 37 -7.40 -4.70 8.76
CA HIS A 37 -8.58 -4.62 7.89
C HIS A 37 -9.37 -5.93 7.87
N ARG A 38 -10.63 -5.85 7.53
CA ARG A 38 -11.45 -7.04 7.24
C ARG A 38 -10.92 -7.75 6.01
N VAL A 39 -10.84 -9.08 6.07
CA VAL A 39 -10.40 -9.90 4.94
C VAL A 39 -11.59 -10.36 4.10
N PRO A 40 -11.53 -10.18 2.77
CA PRO A 40 -12.69 -10.38 1.89
C PRO A 40 -13.22 -11.82 1.82
N HIS A 41 -12.38 -12.82 2.12
CA HIS A 41 -12.79 -14.24 2.02
C HIS A 41 -13.78 -14.67 3.11
N TRP A 42 -13.89 -13.91 4.22
CA TRP A 42 -14.87 -14.15 5.27
C TRP A 42 -16.27 -13.69 4.81
N GLU A 43 -16.96 -14.54 4.18
CA GLU A 43 -18.42 -14.68 3.90
C GLU A 43 -19.31 -13.45 3.63
N SER A 44 -18.87 -12.24 3.62
CA SER A 44 -19.72 -11.12 3.22
C SER A 44 -19.85 -11.07 1.68
N LYS A 45 -20.79 -11.84 1.14
CA LYS A 45 -21.02 -11.94 -0.32
C LYS A 45 -21.37 -10.61 -0.97
N SER A 46 -21.98 -9.67 -0.25
CA SER A 46 -22.48 -8.41 -0.82
C SER A 46 -21.46 -7.26 -0.90
N CYS A 47 -20.37 -7.34 -0.12
CA CYS A 47 -19.35 -6.25 -0.05
C CYS A 47 -17.92 -6.78 -0.14
N ARG A 48 -17.72 -8.01 -0.56
CA ARG A 48 -16.48 -8.77 -0.46
C ARG A 48 -15.23 -7.96 -0.85
N SER A 49 -15.18 -7.45 -2.06
CA SER A 49 -14.00 -6.74 -2.57
C SER A 49 -13.84 -5.32 -2.00
N LYS A 50 -14.91 -4.72 -1.46
CA LYS A 50 -14.90 -3.33 -0.99
C LYS A 50 -14.53 -3.18 0.48
N VAL A 51 -14.67 -4.22 1.31
CA VAL A 51 -14.53 -4.09 2.78
C VAL A 51 -13.14 -3.61 3.19
N ALA A 52 -12.08 -4.16 2.60
CA ALA A 52 -10.72 -3.78 2.92
C ALA A 52 -10.42 -2.32 2.49
N LEU A 53 -10.87 -1.92 1.29
CA LEU A 53 -10.72 -0.55 0.80
C LEU A 53 -11.47 0.44 1.71
N ASN A 54 -12.71 0.13 2.10
CA ASN A 54 -13.49 0.97 3.01
C ASN A 54 -12.78 1.14 4.37
N ASP A 55 -12.16 0.06 4.89
CA ASP A 55 -11.39 0.13 6.14
C ASP A 55 -10.15 1.01 5.98
N ALA A 56 -9.44 0.90 4.87
CA ALA A 56 -8.24 1.71 4.58
C ALA A 56 -8.62 3.20 4.41
N GLN A 57 -9.67 3.51 3.64
CA GLN A 57 -10.18 4.87 3.48
C GLN A 57 -10.61 5.48 4.81
N ARG A 58 -11.36 4.72 5.63
CA ARG A 58 -11.77 5.14 6.97
C ARG A 58 -10.57 5.41 7.87
N SER A 59 -9.53 4.59 7.78
CA SER A 59 -8.32 4.75 8.60
C SER A 59 -7.57 6.04 8.26
N ILE A 60 -7.41 6.39 6.98
CA ILE A 60 -6.81 7.68 6.57
C ILE A 60 -7.63 8.85 7.11
N ARG A 61 -8.96 8.78 7.02
CA ARG A 61 -9.84 9.82 7.56
C ARG A 61 -9.68 9.98 9.07
N ILE A 62 -9.63 8.86 9.83
CA ILE A 62 -9.42 8.89 11.28
C ILE A 62 -8.07 9.52 11.63
N ILE A 63 -7.00 9.16 10.92
CA ILE A 63 -5.66 9.73 11.14
C ILE A 63 -5.69 11.23 10.86
N ARG A 64 -6.31 11.66 9.77
CA ARG A 64 -6.38 13.06 9.36
C ARG A 64 -7.24 13.90 10.30
N ASP A 65 -8.36 13.37 10.77
CA ASP A 65 -9.26 14.02 11.73
C ASP A 65 -8.57 14.24 13.09
N ASN A 66 -7.79 13.27 13.54
CA ASN A 66 -7.07 13.34 14.80
C ASN A 66 -5.64 13.93 14.70
N ALA A 67 -5.25 14.42 13.53
CA ALA A 67 -3.88 14.84 13.27
C ALA A 67 -3.39 15.91 14.27
N LYS A 68 -4.22 16.90 14.61
CA LYS A 68 -3.89 17.91 15.61
C LYS A 68 -3.68 17.31 17.00
N LYS A 69 -4.54 16.36 17.41
CA LYS A 69 -4.47 15.70 18.72
C LYS A 69 -3.24 14.80 18.85
N TRP A 70 -2.81 14.19 17.74
CA TRP A 70 -1.68 13.26 17.69
C TRP A 70 -0.39 13.93 17.19
N GLU A 71 -0.40 15.25 17.01
CA GLU A 71 0.75 16.03 16.54
C GLU A 71 1.31 15.54 15.19
N ILE A 72 0.39 15.14 14.27
CA ILE A 72 0.71 14.65 12.95
C ILE A 72 0.60 15.77 11.93
N ASN A 73 1.56 15.86 11.00
CA ASN A 73 1.46 16.73 9.86
C ASN A 73 0.41 16.21 8.87
N VAL A 74 -0.70 16.93 8.75
CA VAL A 74 -1.83 16.57 7.86
C VAL A 74 -1.48 16.49 6.38
N LYS A 75 -0.34 17.07 5.96
CA LYS A 75 0.16 17.07 4.58
C LYS A 75 1.11 15.90 4.29
N ASN A 76 1.42 15.07 5.29
CA ASN A 76 2.36 13.95 5.19
C ASN A 76 1.76 12.66 5.76
N ILE A 77 0.50 12.36 5.43
CA ILE A 77 -0.17 11.12 5.83
C ILE A 77 -0.06 10.12 4.68
N GLY A 78 0.92 9.24 4.74
CA GLY A 78 1.17 8.23 3.72
C GLY A 78 0.66 6.85 4.08
N VAL A 79 0.73 5.94 3.10
CA VAL A 79 0.43 4.52 3.25
C VAL A 79 1.66 3.68 2.90
N LEU A 80 1.89 2.61 3.67
CA LEU A 80 2.93 1.61 3.39
C LEU A 80 2.26 0.25 3.34
N GLY A 81 2.42 -0.52 2.24
CA GLY A 81 1.78 -1.81 2.09
C GLY A 81 2.70 -2.89 1.53
N PHE A 82 2.50 -4.13 2.01
CA PHE A 82 3.26 -5.32 1.64
C PHE A 82 2.39 -6.31 0.88
N SER A 83 2.87 -6.91 -0.21
CA SER A 83 2.19 -8.01 -0.90
C SER A 83 0.71 -7.64 -1.23
N ALA A 84 -0.26 -8.40 -0.77
CA ALA A 84 -1.68 -8.05 -0.88
C ALA A 84 -2.04 -6.76 -0.11
N GLY A 85 -1.33 -6.41 0.97
CA GLY A 85 -1.43 -5.10 1.62
C GLY A 85 -0.87 -3.97 0.74
N GLY A 86 0.13 -4.27 -0.10
CA GLY A 86 0.59 -3.39 -1.17
C GLY A 86 -0.46 -3.18 -2.25
N HIS A 87 -1.24 -4.23 -2.58
CA HIS A 87 -2.42 -4.10 -3.43
C HIS A 87 -3.46 -3.15 -2.79
N LEU A 88 -3.78 -3.35 -1.52
CA LEU A 88 -4.72 -2.47 -0.82
C LEU A 88 -4.22 -1.02 -0.73
N ALA A 89 -2.92 -0.82 -0.51
CA ALA A 89 -2.30 0.50 -0.48
C ALA A 89 -2.36 1.20 -1.84
N SER A 90 -2.09 0.48 -2.94
CA SER A 90 -2.21 1.01 -4.30
C SER A 90 -3.67 1.22 -4.70
N THR A 91 -4.60 0.33 -4.28
CA THR A 91 -6.04 0.54 -4.46
C THR A 91 -6.52 1.81 -3.73
N LEU A 92 -6.12 2.00 -2.47
CA LEU A 92 -6.41 3.24 -1.74
C LEU A 92 -5.84 4.47 -2.47
N SER A 93 -4.65 4.37 -3.05
CA SER A 93 -3.98 5.46 -3.77
C SER A 93 -4.66 5.83 -5.09
N THR A 94 -5.36 4.90 -5.74
CA THR A 94 -6.05 5.11 -7.02
C THR A 94 -7.56 5.31 -6.88
N HIS A 95 -8.17 4.81 -5.79
CA HIS A 95 -9.62 4.86 -5.53
C HIS A 95 -9.96 5.69 -4.29
N HIS A 96 -9.09 6.63 -3.90
CA HIS A 96 -9.43 7.60 -2.87
C HIS A 96 -10.57 8.53 -3.32
N ASP A 97 -11.17 9.20 -2.37
CA ASP A 97 -12.10 10.32 -2.59
C ASP A 97 -11.64 11.56 -1.81
N ASN A 98 -12.11 12.72 -2.23
CA ASN A 98 -11.81 14.01 -1.60
C ASN A 98 -12.77 14.38 -0.47
N GLY A 99 -13.59 13.42 -0.03
CA GLY A 99 -14.62 13.57 0.98
C GLY A 99 -16.02 13.37 0.41
N LEU A 100 -16.86 12.69 1.17
CA LEU A 100 -18.27 12.44 0.84
C LEU A 100 -19.11 13.54 1.46
N TYR A 101 -19.25 14.67 0.77
CA TYR A 101 -19.87 15.91 1.31
C TYR A 101 -21.35 15.74 1.72
N ASP A 102 -22.06 14.79 1.10
CA ASP A 102 -23.46 14.48 1.42
C ASP A 102 -23.62 13.50 2.59
N SER A 103 -22.51 13.03 3.17
CA SER A 103 -22.56 12.12 4.32
C SER A 103 -23.03 12.86 5.58
N ASN A 104 -23.88 12.20 6.36
CA ASN A 104 -24.31 12.66 7.68
C ASN A 104 -23.18 12.54 8.73
N LEU A 105 -22.11 11.80 8.44
CA LEU A 105 -20.97 11.63 9.33
C LEU A 105 -19.88 12.64 8.94
N GLN A 106 -19.52 13.53 9.86
CA GLN A 106 -18.50 14.54 9.63
C GLN A 106 -17.15 13.95 9.15
N ILE A 107 -16.77 12.81 9.70
CA ILE A 107 -15.53 12.12 9.31
C ILE A 107 -15.51 11.68 7.84
N ASP A 108 -16.66 11.40 7.23
CA ASP A 108 -16.73 11.02 5.81
C ASP A 108 -16.47 12.18 4.86
N ARG A 109 -16.59 13.43 5.33
CA ARG A 109 -16.31 14.64 4.56
C ARG A 109 -14.81 14.93 4.44
N ILE A 110 -13.97 14.13 5.12
CA ILE A 110 -12.51 14.23 5.07
C ILE A 110 -11.99 13.39 3.92
N SER A 111 -11.01 13.90 3.18
CA SER A 111 -10.37 13.16 2.09
C SER A 111 -9.71 11.87 2.59
N SER A 112 -9.94 10.78 1.86
CA SER A 112 -9.28 9.49 2.08
C SER A 112 -7.96 9.34 1.29
N ARG A 113 -7.53 10.37 0.55
CA ARG A 113 -6.32 10.33 -0.27
C ARG A 113 -5.06 10.28 0.60
N PRO A 114 -4.18 9.27 0.46
CA PRO A 114 -2.86 9.33 1.07
C PRO A 114 -1.98 10.37 0.34
N ASP A 115 -1.02 10.97 1.05
CA ASP A 115 -0.14 11.98 0.48
C ASP A 115 1.06 11.36 -0.26
N PHE A 116 1.40 10.11 0.05
CA PHE A 116 2.40 9.28 -0.63
C PHE A 116 2.14 7.80 -0.38
N SER A 117 2.76 6.93 -1.19
CA SER A 117 2.70 5.47 -0.99
C SER A 117 4.07 4.80 -1.07
N ILE A 118 4.28 3.82 -0.19
CA ILE A 118 5.45 2.94 -0.14
C ILE A 118 4.93 1.51 -0.37
N LEU A 119 5.33 0.89 -1.46
CA LEU A 119 4.81 -0.39 -1.91
C LEU A 119 5.93 -1.43 -1.94
N VAL A 120 5.87 -2.42 -1.06
CA VAL A 120 6.92 -3.43 -0.89
C VAL A 120 6.42 -4.76 -1.44
N TYR A 121 7.06 -5.26 -2.48
CA TYR A 121 6.66 -6.42 -3.29
C TYR A 121 5.14 -6.53 -3.49
N PRO A 122 4.51 -5.44 -3.98
CA PRO A 122 3.06 -5.36 -4.02
C PRO A 122 2.46 -6.29 -5.08
N VAL A 123 1.33 -6.91 -4.77
CA VAL A 123 0.40 -7.34 -5.81
C VAL A 123 -0.21 -6.08 -6.42
N ILE A 124 -0.36 -6.04 -7.74
CA ILE A 124 -0.90 -4.87 -8.45
C ILE A 124 -2.01 -5.27 -9.41
N THR A 125 -1.72 -6.21 -10.33
CA THR A 125 -2.70 -6.61 -11.35
C THR A 125 -3.64 -7.71 -10.89
N MET A 126 -4.87 -7.64 -11.35
CA MET A 126 -5.87 -8.72 -11.30
C MET A 126 -6.17 -9.27 -12.71
N GLN A 127 -5.48 -8.77 -13.75
CA GLN A 127 -5.59 -9.28 -15.11
C GLN A 127 -5.08 -10.73 -15.21
N ASP A 128 -5.48 -11.47 -16.23
CA ASP A 128 -4.96 -12.81 -16.48
C ASP A 128 -3.61 -12.73 -17.20
N THR A 129 -2.54 -12.67 -16.40
CA THR A 129 -1.15 -12.55 -16.85
C THR A 129 -0.27 -13.61 -16.17
N PRO A 130 0.93 -13.92 -16.70
CA PRO A 130 1.86 -14.86 -16.06
C PRO A 130 2.35 -14.39 -14.67
N TYR A 131 2.23 -13.11 -14.35
CA TYR A 131 2.66 -12.52 -13.10
C TYR A 131 1.51 -12.17 -12.13
N THR A 132 0.29 -12.63 -12.42
CA THR A 132 -0.86 -12.45 -11.52
C THR A 132 -0.75 -13.37 -10.32
N HIS A 133 -0.88 -12.81 -9.12
CA HIS A 133 -1.00 -13.60 -7.90
C HIS A 133 -2.44 -14.12 -7.74
N ASN A 134 -2.72 -15.31 -8.31
CA ASN A 134 -4.06 -15.89 -8.39
C ASN A 134 -4.74 -16.04 -7.03
N GLY A 135 -3.99 -16.40 -5.98
CA GLY A 135 -4.56 -16.52 -4.63
C GLY A 135 -5.14 -15.20 -4.11
N THR A 136 -4.43 -14.08 -4.31
CA THR A 136 -4.94 -12.74 -3.98
C THR A 136 -6.17 -12.38 -4.81
N LYS A 137 -6.14 -12.63 -6.13
CA LYS A 137 -7.26 -12.41 -7.05
C LYS A 137 -8.51 -13.18 -6.59
N GLU A 138 -8.38 -14.46 -6.32
CA GLU A 138 -9.50 -15.30 -5.90
C GLU A 138 -10.04 -14.87 -4.53
N ASN A 139 -9.19 -14.58 -3.56
CA ASN A 139 -9.62 -14.15 -2.23
C ASN A 139 -10.35 -12.81 -2.27
N LEU A 140 -9.88 -11.87 -3.08
CA LEU A 140 -10.48 -10.54 -3.20
C LEU A 140 -11.77 -10.56 -4.03
N LEU A 141 -11.75 -11.18 -5.20
CA LEU A 141 -12.79 -11.06 -6.22
C LEU A 141 -13.69 -12.30 -6.33
N GLY A 142 -13.26 -13.45 -5.80
CA GLY A 142 -13.93 -14.74 -5.99
C GLY A 142 -13.40 -15.51 -7.18
N LYS A 143 -13.94 -16.72 -7.39
CA LYS A 143 -13.46 -17.66 -8.43
C LYS A 143 -13.82 -17.24 -9.86
N MET A 144 -14.90 -16.52 -10.03
CA MET A 144 -15.40 -16.06 -11.33
C MET A 144 -15.72 -14.56 -11.27
N PRO A 145 -14.70 -13.69 -11.17
CA PRO A 145 -14.93 -12.26 -11.14
C PRO A 145 -15.38 -11.74 -12.50
N SER A 146 -16.21 -10.68 -12.50
CA SER A 146 -16.53 -9.97 -13.73
C SER A 146 -15.30 -9.21 -14.25
N GLU A 147 -15.27 -8.96 -15.56
CA GLU A 147 -14.22 -8.15 -16.20
C GLU A 147 -14.13 -6.75 -15.58
N ASP A 148 -15.27 -6.13 -15.29
CA ASP A 148 -15.31 -4.84 -14.58
C ASP A 148 -14.61 -4.88 -13.24
N SER A 149 -14.79 -5.97 -12.46
CA SER A 149 -14.11 -6.13 -11.18
C SER A 149 -12.61 -6.36 -11.35
N ILE A 150 -12.21 -7.14 -12.33
CA ILE A 150 -10.81 -7.36 -12.68
C ILE A 150 -10.16 -6.03 -13.05
N ASN A 151 -10.77 -5.26 -13.95
CA ASN A 151 -10.28 -3.96 -14.40
C ASN A 151 -10.23 -2.96 -13.24
N TYR A 152 -11.27 -2.88 -12.40
CA TYR A 152 -11.36 -1.97 -11.27
C TYR A 152 -10.24 -2.20 -10.24
N TYR A 153 -9.86 -3.47 -9.98
CA TYR A 153 -8.83 -3.83 -9.01
C TYR A 153 -7.45 -4.09 -9.62
N SER A 154 -7.27 -3.89 -10.93
CA SER A 154 -5.96 -3.83 -11.58
C SER A 154 -5.41 -2.41 -11.48
N ASN A 155 -4.63 -2.15 -10.42
CA ASN A 155 -4.29 -0.79 -10.00
C ASN A 155 -3.42 -0.03 -11.01
N GLU A 156 -2.65 -0.73 -11.86
CA GLU A 156 -1.92 -0.14 -12.98
C GLU A 156 -2.84 0.51 -14.02
N MET A 157 -4.09 0.07 -14.10
CA MET A 157 -5.11 0.62 -14.99
C MET A 157 -5.87 1.80 -14.36
N GLN A 158 -5.72 2.02 -13.07
CA GLN A 158 -6.49 2.99 -12.28
C GLN A 158 -5.69 4.25 -11.90
N VAL A 159 -4.44 4.34 -12.35
CA VAL A 159 -3.60 5.52 -12.10
C VAL A 159 -4.13 6.72 -12.84
N LYS A 160 -4.30 7.84 -12.15
CA LYS A 160 -4.82 9.11 -12.65
C LYS A 160 -3.99 10.28 -12.10
N GLU A 161 -4.25 11.50 -12.56
CA GLU A 161 -3.45 12.70 -12.27
C GLU A 161 -3.31 13.01 -10.78
N ASP A 162 -4.31 12.65 -9.96
CA ASP A 162 -4.31 12.88 -8.50
C ASP A 162 -3.82 11.67 -7.69
N THR A 163 -3.33 10.60 -8.34
CA THR A 163 -2.67 9.49 -7.67
C THR A 163 -1.42 10.00 -6.93
N PRO A 164 -1.18 9.64 -5.65
CA PRO A 164 -0.04 10.15 -4.90
C PRO A 164 1.30 9.60 -5.43
N PRO A 165 2.40 10.34 -5.20
CA PRO A 165 3.74 9.85 -5.49
C PRO A 165 4.03 8.54 -4.76
N ALA A 166 4.84 7.67 -5.39
CA ALA A 166 5.10 6.34 -4.88
C ALA A 166 6.59 5.93 -4.96
N ILE A 167 7.01 5.10 -4.01
CA ILE A 167 8.22 4.28 -4.13
C ILE A 167 7.84 2.81 -4.11
N LEU A 168 8.39 2.03 -5.05
CA LEU A 168 8.17 0.60 -5.19
C LEU A 168 9.47 -0.15 -4.91
N ILE A 169 9.39 -1.19 -4.11
CA ILE A 169 10.48 -2.02 -3.60
C ILE A 169 10.19 -3.47 -3.98
N HIS A 170 11.08 -4.12 -4.71
CA HIS A 170 10.88 -5.50 -5.16
C HIS A 170 12.19 -6.28 -5.27
N THR A 171 12.10 -7.59 -5.50
CA THR A 171 13.22 -8.44 -5.87
C THR A 171 12.92 -9.21 -7.16
N ASN A 172 13.94 -9.43 -7.99
CA ASN A 172 13.80 -10.17 -9.24
C ASN A 172 13.53 -11.67 -9.00
N GLN A 173 13.96 -12.22 -7.86
CA GLN A 173 13.75 -13.63 -7.50
C GLN A 173 12.43 -13.88 -6.76
N ASP A 174 11.56 -12.89 -6.65
CA ASP A 174 10.22 -13.08 -6.08
C ASP A 174 9.34 -13.87 -7.06
N THR A 175 9.17 -15.17 -6.76
CA THR A 175 8.31 -16.07 -7.54
C THR A 175 6.87 -16.12 -7.02
N GLY A 176 6.62 -15.59 -5.83
CA GLY A 176 5.27 -15.49 -5.26
C GLY A 176 4.47 -14.35 -5.87
N VAL A 177 5.08 -13.17 -5.93
CA VAL A 177 4.54 -11.99 -6.61
C VAL A 177 5.63 -11.47 -7.54
N PRO A 178 5.61 -11.80 -8.83
CA PRO A 178 6.65 -11.38 -9.77
C PRO A 178 6.79 -9.87 -9.87
N PRO A 179 8.04 -9.34 -10.05
CA PRO A 179 8.34 -7.91 -10.04
C PRO A 179 7.66 -7.12 -11.15
N GLU A 180 7.14 -7.77 -12.17
CA GLU A 180 6.31 -7.18 -13.21
C GLU A 180 5.11 -6.40 -12.62
N ASN A 181 4.58 -6.83 -11.48
CA ASN A 181 3.55 -6.06 -10.75
C ASN A 181 4.04 -4.64 -10.45
N SER A 182 5.21 -4.50 -9.84
CA SER A 182 5.80 -3.19 -9.54
C SER A 182 6.17 -2.41 -10.80
N ILE A 183 6.69 -3.08 -11.82
CA ILE A 183 7.07 -2.46 -13.10
C ILE A 183 5.84 -1.85 -13.79
N GLN A 184 4.73 -2.58 -13.88
CA GLN A 184 3.50 -2.10 -14.54
C GLN A 184 2.92 -0.87 -13.80
N TYR A 185 2.89 -0.89 -12.48
CA TYR A 185 2.40 0.25 -11.71
C TYR A 185 3.32 1.48 -11.85
N TYR A 186 4.63 1.27 -11.81
CA TYR A 186 5.60 2.33 -12.06
C TYR A 186 5.45 2.96 -13.44
N LEU A 187 5.27 2.15 -14.50
CA LEU A 187 5.05 2.66 -15.85
C LEU A 187 3.73 3.46 -15.95
N ALA A 188 2.67 3.00 -15.27
CA ALA A 188 1.41 3.71 -15.20
C ALA A 188 1.54 5.06 -14.49
N LEU A 189 2.27 5.13 -13.37
CA LEU A 189 2.57 6.38 -12.67
C LEU A 189 3.34 7.35 -13.58
N ARG A 190 4.38 6.88 -14.26
CA ARG A 190 5.15 7.70 -15.20
C ARG A 190 4.31 8.24 -16.36
N LYS A 191 3.45 7.41 -16.93
CA LYS A 191 2.52 7.81 -18.02
C LYS A 191 1.61 8.96 -17.58
N ASN A 192 1.25 9.02 -16.30
CA ASN A 192 0.41 10.07 -15.73
C ASN A 192 1.22 11.22 -15.09
N ASN A 193 2.54 11.28 -15.31
CA ASN A 193 3.45 12.29 -14.75
C ASN A 193 3.49 12.30 -13.21
N ILE A 194 3.17 11.19 -12.56
CA ILE A 194 3.24 11.06 -11.11
C ILE A 194 4.68 10.73 -10.72
N PRO A 195 5.29 11.46 -9.77
CA PRO A 195 6.64 11.15 -9.27
C PRO A 195 6.70 9.74 -8.68
N ALA A 196 7.61 8.92 -9.19
CA ALA A 196 7.74 7.53 -8.77
C ALA A 196 9.19 7.08 -8.76
N ALA A 197 9.55 6.23 -7.79
CA ALA A 197 10.81 5.50 -7.74
C ALA A 197 10.53 4.00 -7.76
N LEU A 198 11.39 3.23 -8.43
CA LEU A 198 11.34 1.77 -8.47
C LEU A 198 12.72 1.21 -8.20
N HIS A 199 12.83 0.33 -7.21
CA HIS A 199 14.04 -0.39 -6.87
C HIS A 199 13.78 -1.89 -6.93
N ILE A 200 14.56 -2.60 -7.74
CA ILE A 200 14.51 -4.06 -7.87
C ILE A 200 15.89 -4.61 -7.59
N TRP A 201 16.01 -5.39 -6.52
CA TRP A 201 17.22 -6.15 -6.19
C TRP A 201 17.20 -7.51 -6.88
N GLU A 202 18.38 -8.07 -7.19
CA GLU A 202 18.48 -9.37 -7.84
C GLU A 202 17.91 -10.48 -6.95
N GLY A 203 18.31 -10.56 -5.69
CA GLY A 203 18.00 -11.66 -4.77
C GLY A 203 16.95 -11.31 -3.73
N GLY A 204 16.22 -12.33 -3.31
CA GLY A 204 15.26 -12.30 -2.20
C GLY A 204 13.93 -12.98 -2.56
N PRO A 205 13.46 -13.92 -1.71
CA PRO A 205 12.12 -14.49 -1.88
C PRO A 205 11.02 -13.51 -1.44
N HIS A 206 9.78 -13.83 -1.74
CA HIS A 206 8.61 -13.08 -1.27
C HIS A 206 8.48 -13.05 0.25
N GLY A 207 7.92 -11.97 0.80
CA GLY A 207 7.49 -11.92 2.20
C GLY A 207 8.62 -11.72 3.22
N LEU A 208 9.69 -11.02 2.87
CA LEU A 208 10.83 -10.77 3.78
C LEU A 208 10.54 -9.73 4.87
N GLY A 209 9.47 -8.92 4.78
CA GLY A 209 9.21 -7.82 5.70
C GLY A 209 10.37 -6.82 5.70
N LEU A 210 10.89 -6.45 6.87
CA LEU A 210 12.10 -5.59 6.99
C LEU A 210 13.41 -6.30 6.59
N ALA A 211 13.37 -7.55 6.18
CA ALA A 211 14.50 -8.36 5.75
C ALA A 211 15.66 -8.46 6.78
N LYS A 212 15.37 -8.34 8.09
CA LYS A 212 16.37 -8.30 9.17
C LYS A 212 17.29 -9.53 9.23
N ASN A 213 16.75 -10.70 8.85
CA ASN A 213 17.44 -11.99 8.88
C ASN A 213 17.82 -12.46 7.46
N TYR A 214 17.91 -11.55 6.49
CA TYR A 214 18.29 -11.83 5.12
C TYR A 214 19.67 -11.24 4.82
N ASP A 215 20.60 -12.07 4.37
CA ASP A 215 21.99 -11.64 4.13
C ASP A 215 22.22 -10.94 2.79
N GLY A 216 21.22 -10.97 1.88
CA GLY A 216 21.31 -10.31 0.58
C GLY A 216 21.09 -8.81 0.64
N SER A 217 21.41 -8.11 -0.46
CA SER A 217 21.33 -6.66 -0.59
C SER A 217 19.93 -6.07 -0.39
N PHE A 218 18.89 -6.87 -0.57
CA PHE A 218 17.51 -6.45 -0.30
C PHE A 218 17.28 -5.97 1.15
N LYS A 219 18.09 -6.42 2.11
CA LYS A 219 18.00 -5.93 3.50
C LYS A 219 18.14 -4.43 3.65
N ASN A 220 18.70 -3.74 2.65
CA ASN A 220 18.92 -2.30 2.65
C ASN A 220 17.72 -1.50 2.09
N TRP A 221 16.58 -2.16 1.81
CA TRP A 221 15.41 -1.44 1.32
C TRP A 221 14.88 -0.37 2.31
N PRO A 222 14.93 -0.58 3.65
CA PRO A 222 14.47 0.43 4.59
C PRO A 222 15.25 1.74 4.47
N GLU A 223 16.59 1.68 4.34
CA GLU A 223 17.43 2.87 4.14
C GLU A 223 17.15 3.55 2.79
N THR A 224 16.80 2.77 1.75
CA THR A 224 16.41 3.32 0.44
C THR A 224 15.11 4.12 0.55
N VAL A 225 14.13 3.60 1.27
CA VAL A 225 12.86 4.29 1.54
C VAL A 225 13.08 5.52 2.42
N GLU A 226 13.93 5.43 3.43
CA GLU A 226 14.29 6.55 4.31
C GLU A 226 14.85 7.72 3.52
N ARG A 227 15.83 7.47 2.62
CA ARG A 227 16.40 8.49 1.74
C ARG A 227 15.35 9.12 0.83
N TRP A 228 14.50 8.30 0.23
CA TRP A 228 13.40 8.78 -0.60
C TRP A 228 12.43 9.69 0.19
N MET A 229 12.13 9.36 1.45
CA MET A 229 11.31 10.20 2.31
C MET A 229 11.98 11.54 2.64
N VAL A 230 13.32 11.55 2.83
CA VAL A 230 14.09 12.80 3.04
C VAL A 230 14.09 13.66 1.78
N GLU A 231 14.36 13.11 0.61
CA GLU A 231 14.33 13.81 -0.67
C GLU A 231 12.99 14.45 -0.99
N ARG A 232 11.91 13.88 -0.46
CA ARG A 232 10.54 14.38 -0.62
C ARG A 232 10.07 15.28 0.52
N ALA A 233 10.94 15.63 1.46
CA ALA A 233 10.62 16.40 2.66
C ALA A 233 9.47 15.78 3.52
N ILE A 234 9.30 14.46 3.45
CA ILE A 234 8.40 13.69 4.32
C ILE A 234 9.07 13.47 5.68
N LEU A 235 10.37 13.17 5.66
CA LEU A 235 11.22 12.98 6.82
C LEU A 235 12.27 14.10 6.86
N THR A 236 12.45 14.71 8.03
CA THR A 236 13.51 15.69 8.28
C THR A 236 14.35 15.24 9.45
N TYR A 237 15.67 15.17 9.27
CA TYR A 237 16.54 14.96 10.44
C TYR A 237 16.63 16.27 11.22
N SER A 238 16.44 16.19 12.53
CA SER A 238 16.78 17.30 13.42
C SER A 238 18.27 17.62 13.23
N GLN A 239 18.61 18.82 12.76
CA GLN A 239 19.98 19.28 12.84
C GLN A 239 20.31 19.45 14.33
N ASN A 240 21.06 18.50 14.89
CA ASN A 240 21.68 18.64 16.21
C ASN A 240 22.87 19.61 16.13
#